data_ab791c3b6e0bf74c3088471ea21a9c67
#
_entry.id   ab791c3b6e0bf74c3088471ea21a9c67
#
_cell.length_a   1.000
_cell.length_b   1.000
_cell.length_c   1.000
_cell.angle_alpha   90.00
_cell.angle_beta   90.00
_cell.angle_gamma   90.00
#
_symmetry.space_group_name_H-M   'P 1'
#
loop_
_entity.id
_entity.type
_entity.pdbx_description
1 polymer ?
#
loop_
_entity_poly.entity_id
_entity_poly.type
_entity_poly.pdbx_seq_one_letter_code
_entity_poly.pdbx_strand_id
1 'polypeptide(L)'
;MLKNYLSVIYDEKSHPYTDYPKKLCAFLFQSFEFKEGMKMLEPGCGRGEFLGNFKDLGLDVYGIDISPEAKEFSDKFPVEVCDIENEKLPFQDNTFDVIYSKSFIEHLYYPERYLTEAYRVLKPGGKFITLVPDWEANYKTYFDDFTHRTPFTKPSLVDAYKMYGFENISVYKFRQLPIVWKYPFLNYFCALITPFISVRAKNKFLRWSRDLMLVGYGVKPKDI
;
A
#
# COMPACT_ATOMS: atom_id res chain seq x y z
N MET A 1 -17.46 -2.88 24.53
CA MET A 1 -16.18 -2.43 23.97
C MET A 1 -16.22 -2.77 22.48
N LEU A 2 -16.12 -1.77 21.59
CA LEU A 2 -16.05 -2.04 20.15
C LEU A 2 -14.73 -2.76 19.88
N LYS A 3 -14.79 -3.87 19.13
CA LYS A 3 -13.57 -4.59 18.74
C LYS A 3 -12.82 -3.75 17.69
N ASN A 4 -11.51 -3.69 17.82
CA ASN A 4 -10.63 -3.01 16.89
C ASN A 4 -10.60 -3.75 15.54
N TYR A 5 -10.41 -3.02 14.44
CA TYR A 5 -10.35 -3.59 13.10
C TYR A 5 -9.20 -4.60 12.94
N LEU A 6 -8.03 -4.36 13.55
CA LEU A 6 -6.91 -5.30 13.52
C LEU A 6 -7.28 -6.65 14.10
N SER A 7 -7.99 -6.67 15.25
CA SER A 7 -8.39 -7.92 15.89
C SER A 7 -9.55 -8.64 15.17
N VAL A 8 -10.31 -7.94 14.33
CA VAL A 8 -11.48 -8.50 13.61
C VAL A 8 -11.10 -8.92 12.19
N ILE A 9 -10.39 -8.05 11.47
CA ILE A 9 -10.09 -8.25 10.04
C ILE A 9 -8.74 -8.98 9.86
N TYR A 10 -7.74 -8.68 10.71
CA TYR A 10 -6.38 -9.20 10.58
C TYR A 10 -5.99 -10.20 11.67
N ASP A 11 -6.96 -10.93 12.26
CA ASP A 11 -6.63 -12.02 13.19
C ASP A 11 -5.85 -13.15 12.48
N GLU A 12 -4.94 -13.81 13.21
CA GLU A 12 -4.05 -14.84 12.64
C GLU A 12 -4.76 -16.07 12.07
N LYS A 13 -6.00 -16.36 12.51
CA LYS A 13 -6.75 -17.52 12.03
C LYS A 13 -7.32 -17.27 10.65
N SER A 14 -7.84 -16.04 10.42
CA SER A 14 -8.41 -15.63 9.14
C SER A 14 -7.32 -15.10 8.18
N HIS A 15 -6.29 -14.47 8.70
CA HIS A 15 -5.16 -13.89 7.95
C HIS A 15 -3.81 -14.36 8.53
N PRO A 16 -3.43 -15.64 8.29
CA PRO A 16 -2.15 -16.17 8.77
C PRO A 16 -0.97 -15.46 8.11
N TYR A 17 0.15 -15.38 8.82
CA TYR A 17 1.41 -14.92 8.26
C TYR A 17 1.82 -15.77 7.06
N THR A 18 2.31 -15.10 6.01
CA THR A 18 2.74 -15.76 4.77
C THR A 18 4.06 -15.16 4.29
N ASP A 19 4.69 -15.81 3.31
CA ASP A 19 5.89 -15.28 2.63
C ASP A 19 5.59 -14.20 1.57
N TYR A 20 4.32 -13.86 1.37
CA TYR A 20 3.91 -12.88 0.37
C TYR A 20 4.47 -11.47 0.63
N PRO A 21 4.41 -10.92 1.86
CA PRO A 21 5.01 -9.61 2.15
C PRO A 21 6.50 -9.58 1.81
N LYS A 22 7.26 -10.62 2.16
CA LYS A 22 8.68 -10.74 1.81
C LYS A 22 8.93 -10.66 0.30
N LYS A 23 8.15 -11.41 -0.48
CA LYS A 23 8.25 -11.41 -1.95
C LYS A 23 7.90 -10.06 -2.55
N LEU A 24 6.83 -9.42 -2.04
CA LEU A 24 6.40 -8.11 -2.54
C LEU A 24 7.43 -7.04 -2.21
N CYS A 25 7.94 -6.98 -0.97
CA CYS A 25 8.95 -6.01 -0.58
C CYS A 25 10.22 -6.15 -1.43
N ALA A 26 10.71 -7.37 -1.67
CA ALA A 26 11.87 -7.60 -2.53
C ALA A 26 11.60 -7.15 -3.98
N PHE A 27 10.41 -7.42 -4.51
CA PHE A 27 10.01 -6.96 -5.84
C PHE A 27 9.96 -5.43 -5.93
N LEU A 28 9.33 -4.77 -4.96
CA LEU A 28 9.21 -3.30 -4.93
C LEU A 28 10.57 -2.63 -4.71
N PHE A 29 11.42 -3.20 -3.83
CA PHE A 29 12.78 -2.71 -3.57
C PHE A 29 13.59 -2.61 -4.87
N GLN A 30 13.54 -3.66 -5.69
CA GLN A 30 14.21 -3.69 -6.99
C GLN A 30 13.54 -2.78 -8.02
N SER A 31 12.19 -2.86 -8.14
CA SER A 31 11.43 -2.14 -9.17
C SER A 31 11.50 -0.62 -9.02
N PHE A 32 11.57 -0.13 -7.79
CA PHE A 32 11.63 1.29 -7.47
C PHE A 32 13.03 1.75 -7.05
N GLU A 33 14.04 0.90 -7.24
CA GLU A 33 15.45 1.24 -6.97
C GLU A 33 15.67 1.82 -5.57
N PHE A 34 15.11 1.13 -4.54
CA PHE A 34 15.39 1.51 -3.16
C PHE A 34 16.85 1.19 -2.82
N LYS A 35 17.39 1.92 -1.85
CA LYS A 35 18.77 1.73 -1.39
C LYS A 35 18.79 1.54 0.11
N GLU A 36 19.73 0.77 0.61
CA GLU A 36 19.99 0.64 2.04
C GLU A 36 20.18 2.01 2.69
N GLY A 37 19.65 2.16 3.89
CA GLY A 37 19.67 3.42 4.64
C GLY A 37 18.63 4.46 4.24
N MET A 38 17.84 4.24 3.18
CA MET A 38 16.70 5.12 2.89
C MET A 38 15.67 5.06 4.00
N LYS A 39 15.16 6.22 4.43
CA LYS A 39 14.07 6.33 5.39
C LYS A 39 12.73 6.10 4.71
N MET A 40 11.97 5.12 5.21
CA MET A 40 10.66 4.78 4.68
C MET A 40 9.57 4.95 5.74
N LEU A 41 8.45 5.55 5.37
CA LEU A 41 7.22 5.59 6.16
C LEU A 41 6.17 4.66 5.54
N GLU A 42 5.55 3.82 6.37
CA GLU A 42 4.35 3.04 6.01
C GLU A 42 3.14 3.53 6.81
N PRO A 43 2.24 4.33 6.22
CA PRO A 43 0.94 4.63 6.80
C PRO A 43 0.00 3.42 6.71
N GLY A 44 -0.77 3.18 7.79
CA GLY A 44 -1.62 2.00 7.91
C GLY A 44 -0.80 0.72 8.03
N CYS A 45 0.29 0.74 8.82
CA CYS A 45 1.23 -0.36 8.88
C CYS A 45 0.68 -1.63 9.55
N GLY A 46 -0.44 -1.54 10.27
CA GLY A 46 -1.09 -2.67 10.94
C GLY A 46 -0.12 -3.52 11.77
N ARG A 47 0.01 -4.80 11.42
CA ARG A 47 0.93 -5.75 12.09
C ARG A 47 2.40 -5.58 11.67
N GLY A 48 2.75 -4.60 10.85
CA GLY A 48 4.12 -4.31 10.43
C GLY A 48 4.78 -5.36 9.54
N GLU A 49 4.00 -6.21 8.85
CA GLU A 49 4.56 -7.28 8.02
C GLU A 49 5.43 -6.75 6.88
N PHE A 50 5.02 -5.65 6.25
CA PHE A 50 5.82 -5.01 5.18
C PHE A 50 6.99 -4.25 5.76
N LEU A 51 6.79 -3.47 6.84
CA LEU A 51 7.87 -2.75 7.53
C LEU A 51 9.01 -3.69 7.92
N GLY A 52 8.71 -4.83 8.56
CA GLY A 52 9.73 -5.80 8.95
C GLY A 52 10.54 -6.31 7.76
N ASN A 53 9.87 -6.63 6.64
CA ASN A 53 10.55 -7.09 5.43
C ASN A 53 11.37 -5.99 4.74
N PHE A 54 10.91 -4.74 4.74
CA PHE A 54 11.71 -3.62 4.23
C PHE A 54 12.92 -3.32 5.12
N LYS A 55 12.78 -3.46 6.45
CA LYS A 55 13.91 -3.37 7.38
C LYS A 55 14.96 -4.44 7.09
N ASP A 56 14.54 -5.68 6.85
CA ASP A 56 15.44 -6.79 6.50
C ASP A 56 16.18 -6.53 5.16
N LEU A 57 15.63 -5.68 4.29
CA LEU A 57 16.26 -5.21 3.06
C LEU A 57 17.14 -3.96 3.26
N GLY A 58 17.36 -3.53 4.51
CA GLY A 58 18.27 -2.44 4.88
C GLY A 58 17.65 -1.05 4.91
N LEU A 59 16.32 -0.90 4.83
CA LEU A 59 15.68 0.41 4.99
C LEU A 59 15.55 0.80 6.47
N ASP A 60 15.61 2.11 6.74
CA ASP A 60 15.28 2.72 8.03
C ASP A 60 13.76 3.00 8.05
N VAL A 61 12.99 2.09 8.68
CA VAL A 61 11.54 2.03 8.54
C VAL A 61 10.79 2.63 9.73
N TYR A 62 9.69 3.31 9.44
CA TYR A 62 8.78 3.94 10.38
C TYR A 62 7.34 3.59 10.01
N GLY A 63 6.50 3.30 11.01
CA GLY A 63 5.08 3.01 10.81
C GLY A 63 4.18 4.04 11.47
N ILE A 64 2.99 4.22 10.91
CA ILE A 64 1.87 4.83 11.60
C ILE A 64 0.62 3.99 11.39
N ASP A 65 -0.24 3.96 12.40
CA ASP A 65 -1.56 3.34 12.33
C ASP A 65 -2.53 4.07 13.27
N ILE A 66 -3.82 4.02 12.98
CA ILE A 66 -4.85 4.55 13.90
C ILE A 66 -5.05 3.62 15.12
N SER A 67 -4.71 2.34 14.96
CA SER A 67 -4.87 1.33 15.98
C SER A 67 -3.72 1.36 17.00
N PRO A 68 -4.01 1.53 18.30
CA PRO A 68 -3.00 1.41 19.34
C PRO A 68 -2.30 0.05 19.38
N GLU A 69 -2.99 -1.02 18.96
CA GLU A 69 -2.43 -2.38 18.91
C GLU A 69 -1.29 -2.51 17.89
N ALA A 70 -1.19 -1.59 16.92
CA ALA A 70 -0.05 -1.57 16.00
C ALA A 70 1.28 -1.38 16.75
N LYS A 71 1.25 -0.72 17.93
CA LYS A 71 2.45 -0.59 18.79
C LYS A 71 2.91 -1.89 19.42
N GLU A 72 2.06 -2.90 19.54
CA GLU A 72 2.45 -4.21 20.05
C GLU A 72 3.44 -4.93 19.12
N PHE A 73 3.47 -4.53 17.85
CA PHE A 73 4.39 -5.04 16.84
C PHE A 73 5.67 -4.19 16.70
N SER A 74 5.79 -3.12 17.50
CA SER A 74 6.85 -2.08 17.37
C SER A 74 8.19 -2.41 18.01
N ASP A 75 8.36 -3.57 18.63
CA ASP A 75 9.65 -3.98 19.22
C ASP A 75 10.81 -3.96 18.21
N LYS A 76 10.50 -4.04 16.93
CA LYS A 76 11.50 -4.11 15.85
C LYS A 76 11.71 -2.77 15.12
N PHE A 77 10.74 -1.87 15.17
CA PHE A 77 10.76 -0.59 14.44
C PHE A 77 9.79 0.41 15.08
N PRO A 78 10.03 1.74 14.99
CA PRO A 78 9.14 2.74 15.56
C PRO A 78 7.78 2.77 14.85
N VAL A 79 6.71 2.70 15.65
CA VAL A 79 5.32 2.87 15.22
C VAL A 79 4.67 3.95 16.05
N GLU A 80 4.07 4.96 15.41
CA GLU A 80 3.28 6.00 16.07
C GLU A 80 1.80 5.77 15.85
N VAL A 81 0.99 6.03 16.88
CA VAL A 81 -0.47 6.05 16.74
C VAL A 81 -0.87 7.43 16.23
N CYS A 82 -1.55 7.49 15.07
CA CYS A 82 -1.94 8.73 14.44
C CYS A 82 -3.20 8.53 13.60
N ASP A 83 -4.21 9.34 13.83
CA ASP A 83 -5.38 9.48 12.97
C ASP A 83 -5.10 10.51 11.87
N ILE A 84 -4.60 10.04 10.74
CA ILE A 84 -4.19 10.91 9.62
C ILE A 84 -5.33 11.73 9.00
N GLU A 85 -6.58 11.36 9.25
CA GLU A 85 -7.72 12.13 8.79
C GLU A 85 -8.01 13.34 9.69
N ASN A 86 -7.56 13.33 10.96
CA ASN A 86 -7.83 14.38 11.94
C ASN A 86 -6.55 15.03 12.49
N GLU A 87 -5.40 14.40 12.34
CA GLU A 87 -4.12 14.82 12.89
C GLU A 87 -3.06 15.01 11.80
N LYS A 88 -2.06 15.85 12.09
CA LYS A 88 -0.84 15.91 11.27
C LYS A 88 0.04 14.72 11.58
N LEU A 89 0.75 14.22 10.57
CA LEU A 89 1.79 13.23 10.80
C LEU A 89 2.84 13.74 11.80
N PRO A 90 3.25 12.95 12.82
CA PRO A 90 4.18 13.36 13.87
C PRO A 90 5.63 13.38 13.39
N PHE A 91 5.85 13.82 12.16
CA PHE A 91 7.17 13.91 11.53
C PHE A 91 7.40 15.29 10.95
N GLN A 92 8.66 15.69 10.89
CA GLN A 92 9.08 16.95 10.28
C GLN A 92 8.95 16.90 8.75
N ASP A 93 8.90 18.07 8.13
CA ASP A 93 8.93 18.18 6.67
C ASP A 93 10.21 17.55 6.11
N ASN A 94 10.11 16.97 4.91
CA ASN A 94 11.27 16.44 4.17
C ASN A 94 12.07 15.38 4.97
N THR A 95 11.39 14.49 5.68
CA THR A 95 12.02 13.46 6.51
C THR A 95 12.28 12.16 5.75
N PHE A 96 11.36 11.73 4.89
CA PHE A 96 11.37 10.40 4.28
C PHE A 96 11.85 10.41 2.84
N ASP A 97 12.63 9.40 2.48
CA ASP A 97 13.05 9.12 1.10
C ASP A 97 11.95 8.38 0.34
N VAL A 98 11.15 7.58 1.06
CA VAL A 98 10.06 6.77 0.51
C VAL A 98 8.85 6.83 1.43
N ILE A 99 7.66 6.98 0.85
CA ILE A 99 6.39 6.66 1.51
C ILE A 99 5.76 5.53 0.72
N TYR A 100 5.43 4.45 1.41
CA TYR A 100 4.81 3.27 0.86
C TYR A 100 3.53 2.96 1.62
N SER A 101 2.44 2.74 0.91
CA SER A 101 1.20 2.24 1.51
C SER A 101 0.58 1.16 0.64
N LYS A 102 -0.02 0.17 1.29
CA LYS A 102 -0.77 -0.89 0.63
C LYS A 102 -2.07 -1.14 1.37
N SER A 103 -3.17 -1.09 0.63
CA SER A 103 -4.51 -1.26 1.19
C SER A 103 -4.75 -0.31 2.37
N PHE A 104 -4.59 0.99 2.11
CA PHE A 104 -4.69 2.04 3.12
C PHE A 104 -5.54 3.23 2.65
N ILE A 105 -5.17 3.89 1.54
CA ILE A 105 -5.82 5.14 1.10
C ILE A 105 -7.30 4.94 0.74
N GLU A 106 -7.69 3.74 0.31
CA GLU A 106 -9.08 3.38 0.03
C GLU A 106 -9.98 3.36 1.26
N HIS A 107 -9.41 3.29 2.47
CA HIS A 107 -10.13 3.31 3.72
C HIS A 107 -10.40 4.73 4.24
N LEU A 108 -9.78 5.75 3.65
CA LEU A 108 -9.92 7.14 4.07
C LEU A 108 -11.19 7.78 3.47
N TYR A 109 -11.90 8.57 4.28
CA TYR A 109 -12.98 9.46 3.82
C TYR A 109 -12.42 10.69 3.12
N TYR A 110 -11.26 11.18 3.59
CA TYR A 110 -10.60 12.41 3.13
C TYR A 110 -9.16 12.11 2.71
N PRO A 111 -8.94 11.34 1.61
CA PRO A 111 -7.60 10.97 1.15
C PRO A 111 -6.71 12.18 0.81
N GLU A 112 -7.32 13.35 0.53
CA GLU A 112 -6.61 14.60 0.29
C GLU A 112 -5.76 15.06 1.48
N ARG A 113 -6.18 14.79 2.71
CA ARG A 113 -5.40 15.11 3.90
C ARG A 113 -4.13 14.27 3.97
N TYR A 114 -4.27 12.98 3.73
CA TYR A 114 -3.12 12.09 3.66
C TYR A 114 -2.15 12.48 2.54
N LEU A 115 -2.66 12.79 1.34
CA LEU A 115 -1.81 13.18 0.20
C LEU A 115 -1.03 14.47 0.50
N THR A 116 -1.66 15.45 1.17
CA THR A 116 -1.01 16.69 1.62
C THR A 116 0.11 16.40 2.61
N GLU A 117 -0.15 15.59 3.63
CA GLU A 117 0.84 15.26 4.66
C GLU A 117 1.96 14.36 4.11
N ALA A 118 1.63 13.40 3.24
CA ALA A 118 2.62 12.58 2.54
C ALA A 118 3.58 13.46 1.73
N TYR A 119 3.04 14.42 0.97
CA TYR A 119 3.88 15.37 0.24
C TYR A 119 4.76 16.21 1.17
N ARG A 120 4.21 16.67 2.31
CA ARG A 120 4.95 17.47 3.29
C ARG A 120 6.16 16.72 3.86
N VAL A 121 5.94 15.50 4.35
CA VAL A 121 7.00 14.73 5.03
C VAL A 121 7.97 14.03 4.09
N LEU A 122 7.64 13.93 2.79
CA LEU A 122 8.53 13.38 1.78
C LEU A 122 9.62 14.39 1.40
N LYS A 123 10.87 13.94 1.29
CA LYS A 123 12.00 14.77 0.81
C LYS A 123 11.81 15.17 -0.65
N PRO A 124 12.39 16.31 -1.09
CA PRO A 124 12.57 16.58 -2.51
C PRO A 124 13.29 15.43 -3.21
N GLY A 125 12.73 14.93 -4.31
CA GLY A 125 13.19 13.72 -4.99
C GLY A 125 12.74 12.40 -4.35
N GLY A 126 12.01 12.44 -3.24
CA GLY A 126 11.46 11.26 -2.56
C GLY A 126 10.33 10.60 -3.34
N LYS A 127 10.14 9.31 -3.10
CA LYS A 127 9.22 8.44 -3.86
C LYS A 127 7.95 8.18 -3.05
N PHE A 128 6.79 8.41 -3.68
CA PHE A 128 5.47 8.10 -3.12
C PHE A 128 4.87 6.91 -3.86
N ILE A 129 4.60 5.82 -3.13
CA ILE A 129 4.14 4.56 -3.71
C ILE A 129 2.88 4.09 -2.98
N THR A 130 1.82 3.82 -3.75
CA THR A 130 0.54 3.36 -3.21
C THR A 130 0.06 2.14 -3.98
N LEU A 131 -0.34 1.11 -3.26
CA LEU A 131 -1.03 -0.06 -3.81
C LEU A 131 -2.46 -0.10 -3.29
N VAL A 132 -3.43 0.06 -4.20
CA VAL A 132 -4.87 0.08 -3.88
C VAL A 132 -5.64 -0.88 -4.78
N PRO A 133 -6.79 -1.45 -4.35
CA PRO A 133 -7.65 -2.23 -5.23
C PRO A 133 -8.09 -1.41 -6.45
N ASP A 134 -7.94 -1.97 -7.65
CA ASP A 134 -8.50 -1.37 -8.86
C ASP A 134 -10.03 -1.50 -8.83
N TRP A 135 -10.73 -0.37 -8.68
CA TRP A 135 -12.19 -0.34 -8.67
C TRP A 135 -12.81 -1.00 -9.90
N GLU A 136 -12.28 -0.73 -11.10
CA GLU A 136 -12.82 -1.28 -12.34
C GLU A 136 -12.78 -2.80 -12.39
N ALA A 137 -11.74 -3.41 -11.83
CA ALA A 137 -11.58 -4.86 -11.80
C ALA A 137 -12.36 -5.52 -10.66
N ASN A 138 -12.52 -4.82 -9.52
CA ASN A 138 -13.00 -5.41 -8.27
C ASN A 138 -14.36 -4.87 -7.79
N TYR A 139 -15.08 -4.04 -8.57
CA TYR A 139 -16.28 -3.35 -8.12
C TYR A 139 -17.35 -4.27 -7.51
N LYS A 140 -17.45 -5.54 -7.96
CA LYS A 140 -18.43 -6.52 -7.45
C LYS A 140 -18.15 -6.99 -6.02
N THR A 141 -16.94 -6.83 -5.54
CA THR A 141 -16.48 -7.30 -4.23
C THR A 141 -15.82 -6.20 -3.40
N TYR A 142 -15.70 -4.99 -3.95
CA TYR A 142 -14.98 -3.89 -3.31
C TYR A 142 -15.53 -3.56 -1.92
N PHE A 143 -16.84 -3.46 -1.80
CA PHE A 143 -17.52 -3.20 -0.53
C PHE A 143 -17.87 -4.46 0.27
N ASP A 144 -17.33 -5.65 -0.11
CA ASP A 144 -17.33 -6.83 0.78
C ASP A 144 -16.41 -6.55 2.00
N ASP A 145 -15.43 -5.64 1.85
CA ASP A 145 -14.75 -5.02 2.98
C ASP A 145 -15.55 -3.78 3.44
N PHE A 146 -16.11 -3.88 4.65
CA PHE A 146 -16.94 -2.81 5.23
C PHE A 146 -16.18 -1.50 5.44
N THR A 147 -14.87 -1.54 5.54
CA THR A 147 -14.03 -0.37 5.83
C THR A 147 -13.60 0.41 4.58
N HIS A 148 -13.84 -0.10 3.38
CA HIS A 148 -13.58 0.65 2.15
C HIS A 148 -14.49 1.89 2.02
N ARG A 149 -13.93 3.03 1.64
CA ARG A 149 -14.61 4.33 1.51
C ARG A 149 -14.43 4.94 0.13
N THR A 150 -13.18 5.13 -0.27
CA THR A 150 -12.84 5.85 -1.51
C THR A 150 -12.34 4.90 -2.58
N PRO A 151 -13.13 4.62 -3.63
CA PRO A 151 -12.70 3.77 -4.72
C PRO A 151 -11.75 4.52 -5.67
N PHE A 152 -10.70 3.84 -6.11
CA PHE A 152 -9.73 4.38 -7.05
C PHE A 152 -9.77 3.64 -8.38
N THR A 153 -9.75 4.39 -9.46
CA THR A 153 -9.47 3.93 -10.82
C THR A 153 -8.08 4.42 -11.22
N LYS A 154 -7.53 3.86 -12.30
CA LYS A 154 -6.24 4.34 -12.82
C LYS A 154 -6.25 5.86 -13.11
N PRO A 155 -7.25 6.44 -13.82
CA PRO A 155 -7.31 7.88 -14.04
C PRO A 155 -7.39 8.68 -12.75
N SER A 156 -8.29 8.31 -11.81
CA SER A 156 -8.47 9.07 -10.57
C SER A 156 -7.22 9.07 -9.68
N LEU A 157 -6.46 7.97 -9.66
CA LEU A 157 -5.20 7.92 -8.90
C LEU A 157 -4.10 8.77 -9.56
N VAL A 158 -4.05 8.83 -10.90
CA VAL A 158 -3.16 9.76 -11.63
C VAL A 158 -3.49 11.20 -11.32
N ASP A 159 -4.78 11.54 -11.35
CA ASP A 159 -5.22 12.92 -11.08
C ASP A 159 -4.97 13.32 -9.64
N ALA A 160 -5.20 12.42 -8.67
CA ALA A 160 -4.85 12.64 -7.28
C ALA A 160 -3.37 12.98 -7.11
N TYR A 161 -2.47 12.21 -7.73
CA TYR A 161 -1.03 12.49 -7.66
C TYR A 161 -0.67 13.85 -8.26
N LYS A 162 -1.23 14.19 -9.44
CA LYS A 162 -1.00 15.49 -10.08
C LYS A 162 -1.49 16.66 -9.23
N MET A 163 -2.70 16.55 -8.67
CA MET A 163 -3.31 17.60 -7.84
C MET A 163 -2.47 17.92 -6.59
N TYR A 164 -1.77 16.92 -6.05
CA TYR A 164 -0.91 17.09 -4.87
C TYR A 164 0.56 17.31 -5.20
N GLY A 165 0.89 17.65 -6.46
CA GLY A 165 2.21 18.15 -6.85
C GLY A 165 3.26 17.08 -7.12
N PHE A 166 2.89 15.81 -7.20
CA PHE A 166 3.83 14.76 -7.61
C PHE A 166 4.11 14.81 -9.11
N GLU A 167 5.33 14.45 -9.48
CA GLU A 167 5.82 14.35 -10.85
C GLU A 167 6.28 12.94 -11.18
N ASN A 168 6.67 12.70 -12.45
CA ASN A 168 7.10 11.39 -12.94
C ASN A 168 6.09 10.28 -12.60
N ILE A 169 4.80 10.60 -12.73
CA ILE A 169 3.70 9.76 -12.28
C ILE A 169 3.55 8.55 -13.20
N SER A 170 3.48 7.38 -12.59
CA SER A 170 3.13 6.13 -13.26
C SER A 170 2.07 5.39 -12.46
N VAL A 171 0.95 5.03 -13.10
CA VAL A 171 -0.08 4.18 -12.49
C VAL A 171 -0.36 2.99 -13.41
N TYR A 172 -0.25 1.79 -12.89
CA TYR A 172 -0.48 0.57 -13.67
C TYR A 172 -1.21 -0.52 -12.89
N LYS A 173 -1.91 -1.39 -13.62
CA LYS A 173 -2.61 -2.55 -13.06
C LYS A 173 -1.60 -3.63 -12.66
N PHE A 174 -1.78 -4.18 -11.48
CA PHE A 174 -0.87 -5.11 -10.84
C PHE A 174 -1.60 -6.32 -10.27
N ARG A 175 -1.11 -7.53 -10.56
CA ARG A 175 -1.60 -8.76 -9.91
C ARG A 175 -0.74 -9.14 -8.71
N GLN A 176 -1.40 -9.46 -7.60
CA GLN A 176 -0.73 -9.89 -6.38
C GLN A 176 -0.16 -11.33 -6.45
N LEU A 177 0.11 -11.82 -7.65
CA LEU A 177 0.56 -13.19 -7.91
C LEU A 177 2.05 -13.20 -8.28
N PRO A 178 2.97 -13.64 -7.38
CA PRO A 178 4.42 -13.49 -7.57
C PRO A 178 4.96 -14.15 -8.85
N ILE A 179 4.34 -15.24 -9.32
CA ILE A 179 4.76 -15.90 -10.56
C ILE A 179 4.64 -14.97 -11.79
N VAL A 180 3.66 -14.05 -11.76
CA VAL A 180 3.43 -13.08 -12.84
C VAL A 180 4.49 -11.98 -12.83
N TRP A 181 5.08 -11.66 -11.69
CA TRP A 181 6.17 -10.68 -11.61
C TRP A 181 7.44 -11.23 -12.25
N LYS A 182 7.70 -12.53 -12.05
CA LYS A 182 8.84 -13.23 -12.66
C LYS A 182 8.64 -13.48 -14.16
N TYR A 183 7.40 -13.76 -14.56
CA TYR A 183 7.04 -14.09 -15.95
C TYR A 183 5.88 -13.20 -16.41
N PRO A 184 6.12 -11.93 -16.83
CA PRO A 184 5.09 -10.96 -17.14
C PRO A 184 4.08 -11.36 -18.20
N PHE A 185 4.47 -12.23 -19.15
CA PHE A 185 3.58 -12.76 -20.20
C PHE A 185 2.39 -13.54 -19.61
N LEU A 186 2.51 -14.09 -18.40
CA LEU A 186 1.40 -14.78 -17.72
C LEU A 186 0.22 -13.84 -17.39
N ASN A 187 0.41 -12.50 -17.43
CA ASN A 187 -0.69 -11.56 -17.33
C ASN A 187 -1.73 -11.75 -18.43
N TYR A 188 -1.31 -12.06 -19.65
CA TYR A 188 -2.23 -12.33 -20.76
C TYR A 188 -3.05 -13.61 -20.50
N PHE A 189 -2.40 -14.65 -19.98
CA PHE A 189 -3.09 -15.88 -19.60
C PHE A 189 -4.08 -15.63 -18.46
N CYS A 190 -3.68 -14.93 -17.40
CA CYS A 190 -4.59 -14.54 -16.32
C CYS A 190 -5.79 -13.73 -16.82
N ALA A 191 -5.58 -12.79 -17.76
CA ALA A 191 -6.65 -12.01 -18.37
C ALA A 191 -7.64 -12.91 -19.14
N LEU A 192 -7.14 -13.89 -19.89
CA LEU A 192 -7.95 -14.83 -20.66
C LEU A 192 -8.86 -15.68 -19.77
N ILE A 193 -8.35 -16.15 -18.64
CA ILE A 193 -9.13 -17.02 -17.72
C ILE A 193 -10.02 -16.24 -16.76
N THR A 194 -9.76 -14.93 -16.55
CA THR A 194 -10.51 -14.07 -15.60
C THR A 194 -12.03 -14.17 -15.74
N PRO A 195 -12.65 -14.18 -16.95
CA PRO A 195 -14.12 -14.27 -17.09
C PRO A 195 -14.70 -15.57 -16.53
N PHE A 196 -13.91 -16.62 -16.44
CA PHE A 196 -14.34 -17.94 -15.98
C PHE A 196 -14.11 -18.17 -14.49
N ILE A 197 -13.43 -17.24 -13.81
CA ILE A 197 -13.15 -17.32 -12.38
C ILE A 197 -14.23 -16.57 -11.60
N SER A 198 -14.83 -17.26 -10.62
CA SER A 198 -15.79 -16.62 -9.71
C SER A 198 -15.20 -15.42 -9.02
N VAL A 199 -15.97 -14.33 -8.91
CA VAL A 199 -15.59 -13.10 -8.19
C VAL A 199 -15.29 -13.35 -6.69
N ARG A 200 -15.86 -14.41 -6.12
CA ARG A 200 -15.64 -14.86 -4.74
C ARG A 200 -14.91 -16.19 -4.67
N ALA A 201 -13.94 -16.42 -5.57
CA ALA A 201 -13.13 -17.64 -5.56
C ALA A 201 -12.42 -17.80 -4.20
N LYS A 202 -12.64 -18.93 -3.52
CA LYS A 202 -12.00 -19.23 -2.23
C LYS A 202 -10.51 -19.55 -2.39
N ASN A 203 -10.13 -20.15 -3.51
CA ASN A 203 -8.73 -20.44 -3.80
C ASN A 203 -7.96 -19.14 -4.04
N LYS A 204 -6.95 -18.87 -3.22
CA LYS A 204 -6.14 -17.63 -3.24
C LYS A 204 -5.43 -17.42 -4.58
N PHE A 205 -4.94 -18.50 -5.21
CA PHE A 205 -4.26 -18.42 -6.50
C PHE A 205 -5.22 -17.95 -7.61
N LEU A 206 -6.40 -18.56 -7.69
CA LEU A 206 -7.45 -18.15 -8.65
C LEU A 206 -7.91 -16.72 -8.40
N ARG A 207 -8.16 -16.36 -7.14
CA ARG A 207 -8.55 -15.00 -6.78
C ARG A 207 -7.49 -13.99 -7.21
N TRP A 208 -6.23 -14.21 -6.89
CA TRP A 208 -5.13 -13.29 -7.24
C TRP A 208 -4.77 -13.28 -8.73
N SER A 209 -5.13 -14.33 -9.50
CA SER A 209 -5.02 -14.27 -10.96
C SER A 209 -6.07 -13.37 -11.59
N ARG A 210 -7.18 -13.11 -10.88
CA ARG A 210 -8.31 -12.30 -11.32
C ARG A 210 -8.24 -10.86 -10.79
N ASP A 211 -8.09 -10.72 -9.46
CA ASP A 211 -8.17 -9.43 -8.79
C ASP A 211 -6.95 -8.57 -9.13
N LEU A 212 -7.19 -7.29 -9.38
CA LEU A 212 -6.16 -6.34 -9.73
C LEU A 212 -6.03 -5.27 -8.66
N MET A 213 -4.80 -4.88 -8.41
CA MET A 213 -4.48 -3.62 -7.73
C MET A 213 -3.99 -2.58 -8.74
N LEU A 214 -4.03 -1.33 -8.34
CA LEU A 214 -3.28 -0.26 -8.96
C LEU A 214 -2.00 -0.07 -8.15
N VAL A 215 -0.86 0.01 -8.82
CA VAL A 215 0.36 0.55 -8.26
C VAL A 215 0.49 1.97 -8.76
N GLY A 216 0.41 2.93 -7.84
CA GLY A 216 0.73 4.33 -8.09
C GLY A 216 2.16 4.62 -7.67
N TYR A 217 2.87 5.34 -8.49
CA TYR A 217 4.21 5.87 -8.24
C TYR A 217 4.24 7.35 -8.62
N GLY A 218 4.87 8.16 -7.80
CA GLY A 218 5.14 9.57 -8.07
C GLY A 218 6.38 10.01 -7.30
N VAL A 219 6.96 11.13 -7.70
CA VAL A 219 8.15 11.71 -7.08
C VAL A 219 7.81 13.14 -6.65
N LYS A 220 8.20 13.53 -5.43
CA LYS A 220 8.17 14.93 -5.04
C LYS A 220 9.26 15.68 -5.84
N PRO A 221 8.94 16.78 -6.55
CA PRO A 221 9.93 17.57 -7.29
C PRO A 221 11.15 17.89 -6.42
N LYS A 222 12.33 17.94 -7.04
CA LYS A 222 13.50 18.56 -6.41
C LYS A 222 13.31 20.06 -6.52
N ASP A 223 13.51 20.76 -5.43
CA ASP A 223 13.60 22.23 -5.49
C ASP A 223 14.70 22.60 -6.50
N ILE A 224 14.36 23.49 -7.45
CA ILE A 224 15.29 23.99 -8.48
C ILE A 224 16.15 25.07 -7.84
#